data_fecc6d233b25e562bee0a90dec7952e2
#
_entry.id   fecc6d233b25e562bee0a90dec7952e2
#
_cell.length_a   1.000
_cell.length_b   1.000
_cell.length_c   1.000
_cell.angle_alpha   90.00
_cell.angle_beta   90.00
_cell.angle_gamma   90.00
#
_symmetry.space_group_name_H-M   'P 1'
#
loop_
_entity.id
_entity.type
_entity.pdbx_description
1 polymer ?
#
loop_
_entity_poly.entity_id
_entity_poly.type
_entity_poly.pdbx_seq_one_letter_code
_entity_poly.pdbx_strand_id
1 'polypeptide(L)'
;MVVVLAALAGVLAGVAIYSMNQNDAVKTSINRSEQRRAKLAAEAGIQYALTALQTVADAPQDPVTSDDDWGILGSAGAESFVVGNESFRLQIVDNAARLDLNTITEAQLSNLPLTQEQIDSFLDWREAGQTPRTDGAKDEYYNGLSVPYNTREGRLQTVTELLQIKGWTPDVLYNVQTNTVNSGRTNNNEPVSPIFDLVSLDCYSGAYNPEGNGKTNINQANLTAQQLSQNAQIPIQNATTIINSRNIQPNRQFVRLSQVINLPGIGGNQTVLRSVLDRMTISPAVRVQGLININTATAEVLSVLPGLTEDIANQIVDSRPTDGYKQLSEVLTVSGDMAFLTTAADTLTVTSQSFRVRVVGKAGRTTVSLEAIVTLTNSIPTVIRVEQSNFSNMPERWTWAEESNATTLLENE
;
A
#
# COMPACT_ATOMS: atom_id res chain seq x y z
N MET A 1 -49.77 -5.21 58.56
CA MET A 1 -49.99 -4.77 57.17
C MET A 1 -48.73 -4.11 56.52
N VAL A 2 -48.11 -3.13 57.16
CA VAL A 2 -46.93 -2.41 56.64
C VAL A 2 -45.71 -3.34 56.36
N VAL A 3 -45.40 -4.27 57.28
CA VAL A 3 -44.28 -5.22 57.16
C VAL A 3 -44.50 -6.20 55.99
N VAL A 4 -45.74 -6.65 55.75
CA VAL A 4 -46.05 -7.53 54.60
C VAL A 4 -45.90 -6.77 53.26
N LEU A 5 -46.33 -5.50 53.20
CA LEU A 5 -46.15 -4.66 52.03
C LEU A 5 -44.66 -4.38 51.72
N ALA A 6 -43.89 -4.14 52.79
CA ALA A 6 -42.42 -3.93 52.61
C ALA A 6 -41.70 -5.21 52.10
N ALA A 7 -42.11 -6.40 52.68
CA ALA A 7 -41.56 -7.67 52.19
C ALA A 7 -41.97 -7.96 50.73
N LEU A 8 -43.22 -7.69 50.36
CA LEU A 8 -43.73 -7.87 49.01
C LEU A 8 -42.96 -6.92 47.98
N ALA A 9 -42.80 -5.67 48.41
CA ALA A 9 -41.97 -4.70 47.59
C ALA A 9 -40.54 -5.16 47.43
N GLY A 10 -39.90 -5.71 48.46
CA GLY A 10 -38.54 -6.27 48.38
C GLY A 10 -38.47 -7.48 47.45
N VAL A 11 -39.43 -8.39 47.48
CA VAL A 11 -39.50 -9.53 46.57
C VAL A 11 -39.70 -9.07 45.11
N LEU A 12 -40.61 -8.13 44.88
CA LEU A 12 -40.86 -7.58 43.54
C LEU A 12 -39.62 -6.87 42.99
N ALA A 13 -38.92 -6.09 43.83
CA ALA A 13 -37.64 -5.46 43.42
C ALA A 13 -36.58 -6.53 43.10
N GLY A 14 -36.46 -7.58 43.90
CA GLY A 14 -35.55 -8.69 43.63
C GLY A 14 -35.84 -9.43 42.31
N VAL A 15 -37.12 -9.71 42.04
CA VAL A 15 -37.54 -10.32 40.76
C VAL A 15 -37.27 -9.39 39.57
N ALA A 16 -37.51 -8.07 39.71
CA ALA A 16 -37.22 -7.11 38.67
C ALA A 16 -35.72 -7.05 38.36
N ILE A 17 -34.87 -6.96 39.39
CA ILE A 17 -33.39 -6.97 39.23
C ILE A 17 -32.92 -8.28 38.59
N TYR A 18 -33.43 -9.42 39.01
CA TYR A 18 -33.10 -10.72 38.44
C TYR A 18 -33.49 -10.79 36.94
N SER A 19 -34.71 -10.34 36.61
CA SER A 19 -35.17 -10.31 35.22
C SER A 19 -34.34 -9.37 34.34
N MET A 20 -33.91 -8.21 34.84
CA MET A 20 -33.02 -7.29 34.14
C MET A 20 -31.65 -7.94 33.88
N ASN A 21 -31.05 -8.57 34.90
CA ASN A 21 -29.78 -9.26 34.76
C ASN A 21 -29.86 -10.43 33.77
N GLN A 22 -30.93 -11.19 33.73
CA GLN A 22 -31.17 -12.27 32.77
C GLN A 22 -31.28 -11.71 31.33
N ASN A 23 -32.02 -10.63 31.13
CA ASN A 23 -32.16 -9.98 29.83
C ASN A 23 -30.81 -9.45 29.32
N ASP A 24 -29.99 -8.86 30.18
CA ASP A 24 -28.67 -8.36 29.82
C ASP A 24 -27.70 -9.50 29.53
N ALA A 25 -27.77 -10.61 30.23
CA ALA A 25 -26.96 -11.80 29.92
C ALA A 25 -27.36 -12.40 28.56
N VAL A 26 -28.64 -12.47 28.23
CA VAL A 26 -29.15 -12.94 26.93
C VAL A 26 -28.70 -12.00 25.82
N LYS A 27 -28.88 -10.68 25.97
CA LYS A 27 -28.39 -9.69 24.97
C LYS A 27 -26.89 -9.80 24.75
N THR A 28 -26.11 -9.93 25.82
CA THR A 28 -24.65 -10.10 25.73
C THR A 28 -24.29 -11.38 24.98
N SER A 29 -24.99 -12.48 25.23
CA SER A 29 -24.79 -13.75 24.54
C SER A 29 -25.11 -13.64 23.03
N ILE A 30 -26.23 -12.99 22.69
CA ILE A 30 -26.62 -12.73 21.29
C ILE A 30 -25.57 -11.89 20.61
N ASN A 31 -25.18 -10.76 21.20
CA ASN A 31 -24.18 -9.87 20.62
C ASN A 31 -22.82 -10.58 20.37
N ARG A 32 -22.39 -11.42 21.32
CA ARG A 32 -21.15 -12.22 21.14
C ARG A 32 -21.31 -13.24 20.02
N SER A 33 -22.46 -13.87 19.88
CA SER A 33 -22.74 -14.81 18.78
C SER A 33 -22.76 -14.09 17.44
N GLU A 34 -23.45 -12.95 17.34
CA GLU A 34 -23.47 -12.12 16.13
C GLU A 34 -22.08 -11.63 15.75
N GLN A 35 -21.27 -11.18 16.72
CA GLN A 35 -19.90 -10.73 16.48
C GLN A 35 -19.02 -11.85 15.89
N ARG A 36 -19.15 -13.09 16.42
CA ARG A 36 -18.42 -14.24 15.86
C ARG A 36 -18.87 -14.56 14.44
N ARG A 37 -20.18 -14.55 14.16
CA ARG A 37 -20.71 -14.81 12.82
C ARG A 37 -20.32 -13.71 11.83
N ALA A 38 -20.40 -12.44 12.23
CA ALA A 38 -19.94 -11.32 11.42
C ALA A 38 -18.43 -11.43 11.08
N LYS A 39 -17.61 -11.86 12.06
CA LYS A 39 -16.19 -12.11 11.83
C LYS A 39 -15.97 -13.25 10.84
N LEU A 40 -16.69 -14.36 10.97
CA LEU A 40 -16.59 -15.49 10.01
C LEU A 40 -17.02 -15.07 8.60
N ALA A 41 -18.08 -14.23 8.49
CA ALA A 41 -18.48 -13.67 7.21
C ALA A 41 -17.37 -12.78 6.59
N ALA A 42 -16.70 -11.95 7.41
CA ALA A 42 -15.57 -11.16 6.94
C ALA A 42 -14.38 -12.04 6.52
N GLU A 43 -14.07 -13.10 7.26
CA GLU A 43 -13.03 -14.06 6.91
C GLU A 43 -13.38 -14.80 5.59
N ALA A 44 -14.65 -15.14 5.35
CA ALA A 44 -15.10 -15.68 4.07
C ALA A 44 -14.88 -14.69 2.92
N GLY A 45 -15.11 -13.40 3.15
CA GLY A 45 -14.80 -12.34 2.18
C GLY A 45 -13.33 -12.26 1.85
N ILE A 46 -12.42 -12.45 2.82
CA ILE A 46 -10.98 -12.54 2.54
C ILE A 46 -10.69 -13.73 1.65
N GLN A 47 -11.25 -14.92 1.93
CA GLN A 47 -11.03 -16.11 1.09
C GLN A 47 -11.56 -15.89 -0.33
N TYR A 48 -12.70 -15.23 -0.49
CA TYR A 48 -13.25 -14.89 -1.80
C TYR A 48 -12.32 -13.95 -2.58
N ALA A 49 -11.77 -12.94 -1.91
CA ALA A 49 -10.76 -12.05 -2.51
C ALA A 49 -9.48 -12.79 -2.94
N LEU A 50 -9.03 -13.81 -2.18
CA LEU A 50 -7.88 -14.63 -2.58
C LEU A 50 -8.14 -15.38 -3.91
N THR A 51 -9.37 -15.82 -4.13
CA THR A 51 -9.74 -16.48 -5.39
C THR A 51 -9.63 -15.52 -6.57
N ALA A 52 -10.07 -14.26 -6.42
CA ALA A 52 -9.93 -13.25 -7.46
C ALA A 52 -8.45 -12.88 -7.72
N LEU A 53 -7.63 -12.83 -6.67
CA LEU A 53 -6.20 -12.53 -6.79
C LEU A 53 -5.37 -13.70 -7.37
N GLN A 54 -5.95 -14.91 -7.49
CA GLN A 54 -5.27 -16.04 -8.09
C GLN A 54 -4.95 -15.80 -9.56
N THR A 55 -5.81 -15.10 -10.31
CA THR A 55 -5.56 -14.75 -11.72
C THR A 55 -4.30 -13.89 -11.89
N VAL A 56 -4.10 -12.91 -10.98
CA VAL A 56 -2.89 -12.08 -10.96
C VAL A 56 -1.66 -12.91 -10.53
N ALA A 57 -1.84 -13.84 -9.60
CA ALA A 57 -0.76 -14.72 -9.15
C ALA A 57 -0.30 -15.71 -10.22
N ASP A 58 -1.19 -16.15 -11.10
CA ASP A 58 -0.89 -17.07 -12.21
C ASP A 58 -0.12 -16.37 -13.35
N ALA A 59 -0.27 -15.05 -13.50
CA ALA A 59 0.40 -14.23 -14.51
C ALA A 59 1.13 -13.01 -13.88
N PRO A 60 2.12 -13.21 -12.99
CA PRO A 60 2.74 -12.15 -12.21
C PRO A 60 3.56 -11.15 -13.05
N GLN A 61 3.81 -11.46 -14.31
CA GLN A 61 4.48 -10.59 -15.28
C GLN A 61 3.53 -9.62 -15.98
N ASP A 62 2.22 -9.88 -15.94
CA ASP A 62 1.24 -9.07 -16.62
C ASP A 62 1.03 -7.74 -15.88
N PRO A 63 0.71 -6.66 -16.60
CA PRO A 63 0.34 -5.40 -15.97
C PRO A 63 -0.88 -5.58 -15.06
N VAL A 64 -0.87 -4.88 -13.93
CA VAL A 64 -1.96 -4.93 -12.94
C VAL A 64 -2.71 -3.59 -12.99
N THR A 65 -4.01 -3.64 -13.22
CA THR A 65 -4.89 -2.46 -13.33
C THR A 65 -6.07 -2.53 -12.37
N SER A 66 -6.67 -1.39 -12.03
CA SER A 66 -7.89 -1.33 -11.22
C SER A 66 -9.14 -1.83 -11.96
N ASP A 67 -9.06 -1.96 -13.29
CA ASP A 67 -10.16 -2.43 -14.13
C ASP A 67 -10.14 -3.95 -14.33
N ASP A 68 -9.14 -4.64 -13.80
CA ASP A 68 -9.07 -6.10 -13.76
C ASP A 68 -10.16 -6.68 -12.82
N ASP A 69 -10.51 -7.95 -13.00
CA ASP A 69 -11.56 -8.65 -12.23
C ASP A 69 -11.39 -8.47 -10.70
N TRP A 70 -10.16 -8.48 -10.21
CA TRP A 70 -9.88 -8.28 -8.80
C TRP A 70 -10.22 -6.84 -8.33
N GLY A 71 -9.99 -5.83 -9.17
CA GLY A 71 -10.17 -4.41 -8.83
C GLY A 71 -11.63 -3.97 -8.85
N ILE A 72 -12.43 -4.56 -9.75
CA ILE A 72 -13.87 -4.29 -9.85
C ILE A 72 -14.69 -5.15 -8.88
N LEU A 73 -14.13 -6.21 -8.30
CA LEU A 73 -14.81 -7.12 -7.39
C LEU A 73 -15.36 -6.37 -6.17
N GLY A 74 -16.65 -6.57 -5.91
CA GLY A 74 -17.36 -5.93 -4.79
C GLY A 74 -17.70 -4.47 -5.06
N SER A 75 -17.50 -3.96 -6.28
CA SER A 75 -17.87 -2.60 -6.70
C SER A 75 -17.37 -1.54 -5.69
N ALA A 76 -16.08 -1.60 -5.35
CA ALA A 76 -15.45 -0.76 -4.32
C ALA A 76 -16.19 -0.79 -2.96
N GLY A 77 -16.67 -1.97 -2.57
CA GLY A 77 -17.38 -2.18 -1.32
C GLY A 77 -18.89 -1.86 -1.37
N ALA A 78 -19.46 -1.52 -2.51
CA ALA A 78 -20.91 -1.28 -2.63
C ALA A 78 -21.71 -2.60 -2.68
N GLU A 79 -21.15 -3.64 -3.29
CA GLU A 79 -21.80 -4.93 -3.46
C GLU A 79 -21.75 -5.77 -2.17
N SER A 80 -22.87 -6.44 -1.83
CA SER A 80 -22.99 -7.32 -0.69
C SER A 80 -23.12 -8.76 -1.13
N PHE A 81 -22.30 -9.64 -0.57
CA PHE A 81 -22.28 -11.08 -0.84
C PHE A 81 -22.89 -11.84 0.33
N VAL A 82 -23.81 -12.76 0.05
CA VAL A 82 -24.49 -13.56 1.06
C VAL A 82 -23.79 -14.89 1.27
N VAL A 83 -23.52 -15.25 2.51
CA VAL A 83 -22.95 -16.54 2.94
C VAL A 83 -23.78 -17.11 4.09
N GLY A 84 -24.63 -18.10 3.80
CA GLY A 84 -25.62 -18.61 4.75
C GLY A 84 -26.66 -17.54 5.12
N ASN A 85 -26.73 -17.18 6.41
CA ASN A 85 -27.61 -16.12 6.92
C ASN A 85 -26.86 -14.79 7.17
N GLU A 86 -25.61 -14.74 6.85
CA GLU A 86 -24.72 -13.59 7.03
C GLU A 86 -24.35 -13.01 5.68
N SER A 87 -23.74 -11.82 5.69
CA SER A 87 -23.23 -11.20 4.49
C SER A 87 -21.87 -10.54 4.73
N PHE A 88 -21.17 -10.28 3.65
CA PHE A 88 -19.98 -9.43 3.67
C PHE A 88 -19.93 -8.51 2.45
N ARG A 89 -19.21 -7.42 2.61
CA ARG A 89 -18.83 -6.50 1.54
C ARG A 89 -17.30 -6.46 1.49
N LEU A 90 -16.72 -6.30 0.31
CA LEU A 90 -15.27 -6.26 0.16
C LEU A 90 -14.81 -5.23 -0.86
N GLN A 91 -13.54 -4.84 -0.74
CA GLN A 91 -12.78 -4.07 -1.71
C GLN A 91 -11.34 -4.58 -1.69
N ILE A 92 -10.77 -4.79 -2.85
CA ILE A 92 -9.34 -5.07 -3.00
C ILE A 92 -8.65 -3.79 -3.47
N VAL A 93 -7.52 -3.46 -2.87
CA VAL A 93 -6.71 -2.27 -3.19
C VAL A 93 -5.27 -2.72 -3.43
N ASP A 94 -4.67 -2.22 -4.50
CA ASP A 94 -3.26 -2.46 -4.78
C ASP A 94 -2.38 -1.72 -3.76
N ASN A 95 -1.50 -2.44 -3.06
CA ASN A 95 -0.53 -1.82 -2.16
C ASN A 95 0.57 -1.07 -2.91
N ALA A 96 0.95 -1.52 -4.11
CA ALA A 96 1.93 -0.83 -4.95
C ALA A 96 1.39 0.50 -5.53
N ALA A 97 0.10 0.81 -5.34
CA ALA A 97 -0.46 2.14 -5.60
C ALA A 97 -0.05 3.20 -4.57
N ARG A 98 0.75 2.85 -3.55
CA ARG A 98 1.05 3.68 -2.37
C ARG A 98 2.56 3.79 -2.13
N LEU A 99 2.93 4.78 -1.32
CA LEU A 99 4.31 4.98 -0.87
C LEU A 99 4.67 3.95 0.21
N ASP A 100 5.76 3.23 0.02
CA ASP A 100 6.23 2.25 1.02
C ASP A 100 7.07 2.95 2.09
N LEU A 101 6.58 2.98 3.33
CA LEU A 101 7.26 3.62 4.47
C LEU A 101 8.63 3.01 4.79
N ASN A 102 8.87 1.76 4.40
CA ASN A 102 10.15 1.10 4.63
C ASN A 102 11.21 1.45 3.59
N THR A 103 10.79 2.02 2.44
CA THR A 103 11.70 2.40 1.35
C THR A 103 11.61 3.89 0.99
N ILE A 104 10.60 4.62 1.49
CA ILE A 104 10.40 6.04 1.23
C ILE A 104 11.66 6.85 1.57
N THR A 105 12.02 7.77 0.68
CA THR A 105 13.18 8.64 0.83
C THR A 105 12.80 9.97 1.50
N GLU A 106 13.81 10.67 2.03
CA GLU A 106 13.63 12.01 2.60
C GLU A 106 13.03 12.99 1.57
N ALA A 107 13.47 12.91 0.30
CA ALA A 107 12.93 13.75 -0.77
C ALA A 107 11.43 13.49 -1.03
N GLN A 108 10.98 12.25 -0.92
CA GLN A 108 9.55 11.91 -1.02
C GLN A 108 8.78 12.39 0.21
N LEU A 109 9.33 12.21 1.42
CA LEU A 109 8.71 12.71 2.66
C LEU A 109 8.53 14.23 2.63
N SER A 110 9.50 14.97 2.08
CA SER A 110 9.45 16.44 1.96
C SER A 110 8.36 16.93 0.99
N ASN A 111 7.85 16.07 0.11
CA ASN A 111 6.73 16.37 -0.77
C ASN A 111 5.35 16.01 -0.15
N LEU A 112 5.34 15.40 1.03
CA LEU A 112 4.12 15.20 1.82
C LEU A 112 3.85 16.42 2.74
N PRO A 113 2.62 16.63 3.19
CA PRO A 113 2.27 17.72 4.11
C PRO A 113 2.78 17.43 5.54
N LEU A 114 4.08 17.24 5.68
CA LEU A 114 4.76 16.92 6.93
C LEU A 114 5.69 18.06 7.35
N THR A 115 5.84 18.27 8.66
CA THR A 115 6.85 19.17 9.22
C THR A 115 8.24 18.54 9.20
N GLN A 116 9.30 19.36 9.28
CA GLN A 116 10.67 18.84 9.37
C GLN A 116 10.86 17.94 10.60
N GLU A 117 10.22 18.28 11.72
CA GLU A 117 10.24 17.44 12.93
C GLU A 117 9.68 16.03 12.67
N GLN A 118 8.56 15.92 11.93
CA GLN A 118 7.95 14.64 11.59
C GLN A 118 8.84 13.82 10.65
N ILE A 119 9.45 14.48 9.67
CA ILE A 119 10.37 13.84 8.70
C ILE A 119 11.62 13.33 9.43
N ASP A 120 12.31 14.18 10.17
CA ASP A 120 13.54 13.86 10.87
C ASP A 120 13.31 12.76 11.92
N SER A 121 12.22 12.87 12.69
CA SER A 121 11.88 11.87 13.70
C SER A 121 11.51 10.52 13.08
N PHE A 122 10.84 10.50 11.92
CA PHE A 122 10.54 9.27 11.19
C PHE A 122 11.80 8.58 10.65
N LEU A 123 12.72 9.35 10.07
CA LEU A 123 13.99 8.83 9.58
C LEU A 123 14.84 8.29 10.72
N ASP A 124 14.90 9.03 11.84
CA ASP A 124 15.61 8.61 13.06
C ASP A 124 15.00 7.34 13.67
N TRP A 125 13.67 7.21 13.63
CA TRP A 125 12.99 6.00 14.12
C TRP A 125 13.39 4.76 13.33
N ARG A 126 13.53 4.89 12.02
CA ARG A 126 13.82 3.80 11.09
C ARG A 126 15.31 3.46 10.99
N GLU A 127 16.17 4.46 11.04
CA GLU A 127 17.60 4.31 10.79
C GLU A 127 18.37 3.95 12.08
N ALA A 128 19.39 3.10 11.94
CA ALA A 128 20.26 2.73 13.03
C ALA A 128 21.16 3.90 13.48
N GLY A 129 21.56 3.90 14.76
CA GLY A 129 22.43 4.90 15.37
C GLY A 129 21.69 5.80 16.36
N GLN A 130 22.43 6.40 17.29
CA GLN A 130 21.86 7.16 18.41
C GLN A 130 21.99 8.69 18.26
N THR A 131 22.57 9.18 17.17
CA THR A 131 22.67 10.63 16.91
C THR A 131 21.42 11.10 16.19
N PRO A 132 20.57 11.92 16.81
CA PRO A 132 19.38 12.44 16.17
C PRO A 132 19.72 13.47 15.08
N ARG A 133 18.85 13.61 14.09
CA ARG A 133 18.80 14.75 13.18
C ARG A 133 18.43 16.02 13.95
N THR A 134 18.54 17.17 13.30
CA THR A 134 18.33 18.47 13.92
C THR A 134 17.01 18.59 14.67
N ASP A 135 15.92 18.17 14.04
CA ASP A 135 14.56 18.21 14.63
C ASP A 135 14.06 16.81 15.01
N GLY A 136 14.91 15.79 14.85
CA GLY A 136 14.59 14.39 15.08
C GLY A 136 14.55 13.96 16.53
N ALA A 137 14.47 12.64 16.75
CA ALA A 137 14.46 12.04 18.08
C ALA A 137 15.02 10.62 18.05
N LYS A 138 15.86 10.31 19.05
CA LYS A 138 16.43 9.00 19.33
C LYS A 138 16.06 8.56 20.74
N ASP A 139 16.64 7.47 21.23
CA ASP A 139 16.32 6.84 22.51
C ASP A 139 16.36 7.79 23.71
N GLU A 140 17.23 8.81 23.71
CA GLU A 140 17.26 9.82 24.77
C GLU A 140 15.92 10.53 24.94
N TYR A 141 15.28 10.92 23.85
CA TYR A 141 13.95 11.54 23.86
C TYR A 141 12.87 10.56 24.34
N TYR A 142 12.81 9.35 23.75
CA TYR A 142 11.74 8.39 24.03
C TYR A 142 11.85 7.77 25.43
N ASN A 143 13.05 7.65 25.97
CA ASN A 143 13.28 7.19 27.34
C ASN A 143 12.91 8.25 28.39
N GLY A 144 12.82 9.52 28.00
CA GLY A 144 12.32 10.62 28.85
C GLY A 144 10.80 10.71 28.95
N LEU A 145 10.05 9.93 28.20
CA LEU A 145 8.59 9.94 28.21
C LEU A 145 8.02 9.27 29.47
N SER A 146 6.74 9.53 29.80
CA SER A 146 6.04 8.93 30.93
C SER A 146 5.96 7.40 30.85
N VAL A 147 5.92 6.85 29.64
CA VAL A 147 6.06 5.42 29.33
C VAL A 147 7.28 5.29 28.42
N PRO A 148 8.45 4.93 28.96
CA PRO A 148 9.67 4.85 28.19
C PRO A 148 9.69 3.71 27.17
N TYR A 149 10.29 3.96 26.01
CA TYR A 149 10.57 2.96 24.97
C TYR A 149 11.75 3.43 24.11
N ASN A 150 12.29 2.54 23.30
CA ASN A 150 13.39 2.84 22.38
C ASN A 150 12.89 3.03 20.95
N THR A 151 13.69 3.72 20.14
CA THR A 151 13.52 3.76 18.68
C THR A 151 13.59 2.36 18.10
N ARG A 152 12.91 2.17 16.96
CA ARG A 152 12.89 0.86 16.31
C ARG A 152 14.22 0.46 15.67
N GLU A 153 14.95 1.44 15.15
CA GLU A 153 16.19 1.23 14.38
C GLU A 153 16.06 0.15 13.28
N GLY A 154 14.94 0.12 12.61
CA GLY A 154 14.63 -0.90 11.60
C GLY A 154 13.29 -0.66 10.88
N ARG A 155 12.87 -1.69 10.16
CA ARG A 155 11.62 -1.63 9.36
C ARG A 155 10.39 -1.51 10.25
N LEU A 156 9.47 -0.61 9.89
CA LEU A 156 8.15 -0.53 10.50
C LEU A 156 7.36 -1.82 10.23
N GLN A 157 6.53 -2.23 11.19
CA GLN A 157 5.68 -3.42 11.08
C GLN A 157 4.21 -3.07 10.85
N THR A 158 3.73 -1.93 11.36
CA THR A 158 2.38 -1.42 11.14
C THR A 158 2.43 0.06 10.82
N VAL A 159 1.46 0.56 10.04
CA VAL A 159 1.35 2.01 9.75
C VAL A 159 1.05 2.79 11.02
N THR A 160 0.31 2.18 11.97
CA THR A 160 -0.03 2.81 13.26
C THR A 160 1.19 3.01 14.17
N GLU A 161 2.32 2.35 13.90
CA GLU A 161 3.59 2.59 14.60
C GLU A 161 4.06 4.05 14.44
N LEU A 162 3.62 4.75 13.38
CA LEU A 162 3.85 6.18 13.22
C LEU A 162 3.39 7.00 14.44
N LEU A 163 2.32 6.57 15.12
CA LEU A 163 1.80 7.24 16.32
C LEU A 163 2.74 7.15 17.54
N GLN A 164 3.79 6.35 17.47
CA GLN A 164 4.84 6.26 18.50
C GLN A 164 6.00 7.26 18.21
N ILE A 165 6.02 7.87 17.04
CA ILE A 165 7.10 8.74 16.60
C ILE A 165 6.81 10.19 17.03
N LYS A 166 7.83 10.90 17.48
CA LYS A 166 7.74 12.32 17.86
C LYS A 166 7.11 13.15 16.73
N GLY A 167 6.15 13.99 17.07
CA GLY A 167 5.44 14.87 16.13
C GLY A 167 4.33 14.19 15.34
N TRP A 168 4.20 12.85 15.36
CA TRP A 168 3.13 12.12 14.69
C TRP A 168 1.92 11.95 15.62
N THR A 169 0.77 12.43 15.22
CA THR A 169 -0.48 12.37 15.96
C THR A 169 -1.59 11.68 15.13
N PRO A 170 -2.68 11.21 15.75
CA PRO A 170 -3.83 10.72 15.01
C PRO A 170 -4.37 11.75 14.01
N ASP A 171 -4.28 13.02 14.29
CA ASP A 171 -4.71 14.09 13.39
C ASP A 171 -3.87 14.14 12.11
N VAL A 172 -2.54 14.08 12.26
CA VAL A 172 -1.60 14.03 11.11
C VAL A 172 -1.82 12.76 10.27
N LEU A 173 -2.05 11.63 10.91
CA LEU A 173 -2.12 10.34 10.22
C LEU A 173 -3.47 10.13 9.52
N TYR A 174 -4.57 10.55 10.14
CA TYR A 174 -5.91 10.12 9.74
C TYR A 174 -6.81 11.22 9.21
N ASN A 175 -6.47 12.48 9.38
CA ASN A 175 -7.30 13.57 8.89
C ASN A 175 -6.80 14.11 7.55
N VAL A 176 -7.73 14.67 6.79
CA VAL A 176 -7.42 15.43 5.57
C VAL A 176 -6.56 16.63 5.98
N GLN A 177 -5.40 16.78 5.39
CA GLN A 177 -4.50 17.88 5.64
C GLN A 177 -4.75 18.99 4.62
N THR A 178 -4.67 20.25 5.05
CA THR A 178 -4.55 21.38 4.14
C THR A 178 -3.07 21.67 3.94
N ASN A 179 -2.67 21.85 2.70
CA ASN A 179 -1.27 22.02 2.32
C ASN A 179 -0.73 23.38 2.76
N THR A 180 -0.48 23.56 4.07
CA THR A 180 0.07 24.79 4.66
C THR A 180 1.58 24.73 4.89
N VAL A 181 2.23 23.58 4.66
CA VAL A 181 3.64 23.37 5.01
C VAL A 181 4.40 22.81 3.80
N ASN A 182 5.37 23.57 3.31
CA ASN A 182 6.55 23.21 2.49
C ASN A 182 6.43 22.10 1.41
N SER A 183 5.26 21.74 0.94
CA SER A 183 5.18 20.87 -0.24
C SER A 183 5.53 21.71 -1.48
N GLY A 184 6.41 21.21 -2.33
CA GLY A 184 6.72 21.81 -3.63
C GLY A 184 5.54 21.84 -4.62
N ARG A 185 4.30 21.66 -4.10
CA ARG A 185 3.04 21.77 -4.82
C ARG A 185 2.68 23.23 -5.04
N THR A 186 2.25 23.55 -6.23
CA THR A 186 1.92 24.91 -6.66
C THR A 186 0.58 25.43 -6.12
N ASN A 187 -0.31 24.59 -5.60
CA ASN A 187 -1.62 24.94 -5.07
C ASN A 187 -1.70 24.69 -3.55
N ASN A 188 -1.47 25.77 -2.79
CA ASN A 188 -1.36 25.74 -1.32
C ASN A 188 -2.69 25.54 -0.55
N ASN A 189 -3.83 25.32 -1.20
CA ASN A 189 -5.15 25.25 -0.56
C ASN A 189 -5.96 24.02 -0.90
N GLU A 190 -5.43 23.05 -1.68
CA GLU A 190 -6.17 21.83 -1.95
C GLU A 190 -6.03 20.82 -0.81
N PRO A 191 -7.15 20.17 -0.43
CA PRO A 191 -7.11 19.13 0.59
C PRO A 191 -6.26 17.96 0.11
N VAL A 192 -5.36 17.48 0.97
CA VAL A 192 -4.53 16.30 0.75
C VAL A 192 -5.16 15.12 1.50
N SER A 193 -5.24 13.98 0.87
CA SER A 193 -5.73 12.74 1.48
C SER A 193 -4.99 12.42 2.78
N PRO A 194 -5.62 11.76 3.77
CA PRO A 194 -4.95 11.34 4.98
C PRO A 194 -3.66 10.55 4.66
N ILE A 195 -2.59 10.83 5.39
CA ILE A 195 -1.30 10.12 5.20
C ILE A 195 -1.50 8.60 5.22
N PHE A 196 -2.40 8.11 6.09
CA PHE A 196 -2.76 6.69 6.17
C PHE A 196 -3.22 6.08 4.83
N ASP A 197 -3.86 6.87 3.97
CA ASP A 197 -4.33 6.42 2.67
C ASP A 197 -3.27 6.49 1.56
N LEU A 198 -2.23 7.31 1.74
CA LEU A 198 -1.13 7.48 0.79
C LEU A 198 0.01 6.46 0.99
N VAL A 199 0.08 5.81 2.16
CA VAL A 199 1.23 4.98 2.54
C VAL A 199 0.86 3.51 2.79
N SER A 200 1.86 2.65 2.69
CA SER A 200 1.80 1.24 3.05
C SER A 200 3.16 0.76 3.56
N LEU A 201 3.28 -0.50 3.95
CA LEU A 201 4.53 -1.13 4.39
C LEU A 201 4.96 -2.29 3.49
N ASP A 202 4.06 -2.75 2.65
CA ASP A 202 4.18 -4.02 1.93
C ASP A 202 3.94 -3.80 0.44
N CYS A 203 4.53 -2.74 -0.14
CA CYS A 203 4.45 -2.44 -1.56
C CYS A 203 5.44 -3.31 -2.33
N TYR A 204 4.99 -4.44 -2.84
CA TYR A 204 5.81 -5.35 -3.62
C TYR A 204 5.33 -5.42 -5.07
N SER A 205 6.28 -5.48 -6.00
CA SER A 205 6.04 -5.63 -7.44
C SER A 205 7.01 -6.62 -8.07
N GLY A 206 6.73 -7.05 -9.29
CA GLY A 206 7.59 -7.93 -10.07
C GLY A 206 8.50 -7.15 -11.04
N ALA A 207 9.76 -7.53 -11.12
CA ALA A 207 10.69 -7.01 -12.12
C ALA A 207 10.74 -7.95 -13.33
N TYR A 208 9.70 -7.88 -14.17
CA TYR A 208 9.59 -8.68 -15.39
C TYR A 208 9.84 -7.84 -16.64
N ASN A 209 10.40 -8.49 -17.67
CA ASN A 209 10.55 -7.91 -18.99
C ASN A 209 9.31 -8.21 -19.86
N PRO A 210 9.18 -7.60 -21.06
CA PRO A 210 8.01 -7.80 -21.93
C PRO A 210 7.76 -9.24 -22.36
N GLU A 211 8.76 -10.12 -22.29
CA GLU A 211 8.63 -11.54 -22.60
C GLU A 211 8.23 -12.40 -21.38
N GLY A 212 7.93 -11.77 -20.23
CA GLY A 212 7.53 -12.47 -19.00
C GLY A 212 8.70 -13.06 -18.20
N ASN A 213 9.95 -12.83 -18.62
CA ASN A 213 11.11 -13.25 -17.85
C ASN A 213 11.54 -12.16 -16.86
N GLY A 214 12.31 -12.53 -15.83
CA GLY A 214 12.90 -11.53 -14.94
C GLY A 214 13.79 -10.54 -15.70
N LYS A 215 13.73 -9.24 -15.35
CA LYS A 215 14.61 -8.21 -15.90
C LYS A 215 16.08 -8.56 -15.65
N THR A 216 16.95 -8.16 -16.56
CA THR A 216 18.39 -8.40 -16.44
C THR A 216 18.97 -7.55 -15.32
N ASN A 217 19.51 -8.20 -14.28
CA ASN A 217 20.24 -7.51 -13.21
C ASN A 217 21.61 -7.05 -13.74
N ILE A 218 21.75 -5.73 -13.96
CA ILE A 218 22.98 -5.14 -14.48
C ILE A 218 24.14 -5.14 -13.47
N ASN A 219 23.85 -5.39 -12.19
CA ASN A 219 24.84 -5.50 -11.12
C ASN A 219 25.40 -6.92 -10.97
N GLN A 220 24.91 -7.88 -11.75
CA GLN A 220 25.44 -9.25 -11.71
C GLN A 220 26.92 -9.28 -12.09
N ALA A 221 27.76 -9.82 -11.20
CA ALA A 221 29.22 -9.76 -11.32
C ALA A 221 29.76 -10.34 -12.64
N ASN A 222 29.18 -11.43 -13.10
CA ASN A 222 29.63 -12.16 -14.32
C ASN A 222 28.90 -11.72 -15.60
N LEU A 223 28.03 -10.69 -15.53
CA LEU A 223 27.32 -10.19 -16.71
C LEU A 223 28.31 -9.52 -17.67
N THR A 224 28.42 -10.05 -18.87
CA THR A 224 29.24 -9.49 -19.94
C THR A 224 28.44 -8.50 -20.81
N ALA A 225 29.12 -7.62 -21.53
CA ALA A 225 28.46 -6.70 -22.46
C ALA A 225 27.70 -7.46 -23.57
N GLN A 226 28.20 -8.61 -24.03
CA GLN A 226 27.52 -9.45 -25.00
C GLN A 226 26.19 -10.00 -24.47
N GLN A 227 26.19 -10.52 -23.25
CA GLN A 227 24.96 -11.01 -22.61
C GLN A 227 23.97 -9.88 -22.36
N LEU A 228 24.44 -8.72 -21.86
CA LEU A 228 23.57 -7.56 -21.64
C LEU A 228 22.95 -7.07 -22.96
N SER A 229 23.73 -7.00 -24.04
CA SER A 229 23.24 -6.63 -25.36
C SER A 229 22.12 -7.54 -25.85
N GLN A 230 22.28 -8.85 -25.67
CA GLN A 230 21.28 -9.85 -26.06
C GLN A 230 20.03 -9.80 -25.18
N ASN A 231 20.21 -9.81 -23.86
CA ASN A 231 19.10 -9.87 -22.91
C ASN A 231 18.26 -8.59 -22.89
N ALA A 232 18.93 -7.44 -22.99
CA ALA A 232 18.26 -6.15 -23.00
C ALA A 232 17.91 -5.63 -24.40
N GLN A 233 18.33 -6.36 -25.46
CA GLN A 233 18.08 -6.01 -26.86
C GLN A 233 18.61 -4.59 -27.21
N ILE A 234 19.82 -4.27 -26.77
CA ILE A 234 20.48 -2.98 -27.03
C ILE A 234 21.75 -3.18 -27.85
N PRO A 235 22.21 -2.15 -28.58
CA PRO A 235 23.51 -2.20 -29.31
C PRO A 235 24.64 -2.56 -28.36
N ILE A 236 25.59 -3.37 -28.86
CA ILE A 236 26.75 -3.83 -28.07
C ILE A 236 27.60 -2.66 -27.51
N GLN A 237 27.67 -1.53 -28.22
CA GLN A 237 28.38 -0.34 -27.75
C GLN A 237 27.74 0.24 -26.49
N ASN A 238 26.38 0.30 -26.42
CA ASN A 238 25.65 0.77 -25.24
C ASN A 238 25.83 -0.21 -24.09
N ALA A 239 25.72 -1.53 -24.32
CA ALA A 239 26.00 -2.54 -23.34
C ALA A 239 27.43 -2.45 -22.77
N THR A 240 28.43 -2.22 -23.64
CA THR A 240 29.82 -2.02 -23.23
C THR A 240 29.98 -0.77 -22.37
N THR A 241 29.31 0.34 -22.71
CA THR A 241 29.31 1.57 -21.93
C THR A 241 28.74 1.31 -20.52
N ILE A 242 27.61 0.59 -20.42
CA ILE A 242 26.98 0.25 -19.13
C ILE A 242 27.91 -0.62 -18.27
N ILE A 243 28.46 -1.70 -18.83
CA ILE A 243 29.36 -2.61 -18.10
C ILE A 243 30.63 -1.91 -17.63
N ASN A 244 31.25 -1.09 -18.49
CA ASN A 244 32.44 -0.33 -18.12
C ASN A 244 32.15 0.70 -17.02
N SER A 245 30.99 1.40 -17.13
CA SER A 245 30.56 2.36 -16.11
C SER A 245 30.24 1.67 -14.79
N ARG A 246 29.61 0.48 -14.80
CA ARG A 246 29.42 -0.33 -13.60
C ARG A 246 30.75 -0.67 -12.91
N ASN A 247 31.74 -1.09 -13.69
CA ASN A 247 33.03 -1.57 -13.16
C ASN A 247 33.85 -0.49 -12.44
N ILE A 248 33.56 0.79 -12.69
CA ILE A 248 34.19 1.93 -12.00
C ILE A 248 33.37 2.47 -10.83
N GLN A 249 32.11 2.00 -10.64
CA GLN A 249 31.30 2.36 -9.48
C GLN A 249 31.86 1.74 -8.18
N PRO A 250 31.57 2.34 -7.02
CA PRO A 250 31.83 1.70 -5.73
C PRO A 250 31.24 0.28 -5.69
N ASN A 251 32.00 -0.68 -5.22
CA ASN A 251 31.60 -2.11 -5.19
C ASN A 251 31.23 -2.71 -6.57
N ARG A 252 31.55 -2.02 -7.65
CA ARG A 252 31.16 -2.39 -9.03
C ARG A 252 29.66 -2.57 -9.21
N GLN A 253 28.87 -1.69 -8.60
CA GLN A 253 27.41 -1.74 -8.62
C GLN A 253 26.82 -0.35 -8.81
N PHE A 254 25.77 -0.26 -9.62
CA PHE A 254 24.90 0.90 -9.65
C PHE A 254 23.99 0.87 -8.40
N VAL A 255 23.79 2.00 -7.77
CA VAL A 255 22.89 2.16 -6.63
C VAL A 255 21.46 2.44 -7.09
N ARG A 256 21.32 3.03 -8.30
CA ARG A 256 20.02 3.38 -8.91
C ARG A 256 20.07 3.07 -10.41
N LEU A 257 18.94 2.64 -10.98
CA LEU A 257 18.82 2.38 -12.40
C LEU A 257 18.96 3.68 -13.23
N SER A 258 18.52 4.81 -12.67
CA SER A 258 18.67 6.14 -13.27
C SER A 258 20.12 6.53 -13.59
N GLN A 259 21.12 5.98 -12.89
CA GLN A 259 22.52 6.20 -13.23
C GLN A 259 22.86 5.69 -14.63
N VAL A 260 22.18 4.65 -15.11
CA VAL A 260 22.35 4.13 -16.47
C VAL A 260 21.77 5.09 -17.51
N ILE A 261 20.62 5.70 -17.22
CA ILE A 261 19.97 6.66 -18.13
C ILE A 261 20.89 7.86 -18.39
N ASN A 262 21.65 8.29 -17.39
CA ASN A 262 22.56 9.42 -17.47
C ASN A 262 23.89 9.11 -18.18
N LEU A 263 24.12 7.87 -18.64
CA LEU A 263 25.33 7.51 -19.37
C LEU A 263 25.29 8.03 -20.81
N PRO A 264 26.45 8.38 -21.39
CA PRO A 264 26.56 8.82 -22.78
C PRO A 264 25.94 7.81 -23.76
N GLY A 265 25.07 8.30 -24.64
CA GLY A 265 24.43 7.49 -25.68
C GLY A 265 23.28 6.63 -25.21
N ILE A 266 22.85 6.75 -23.93
CA ILE A 266 21.72 6.01 -23.35
C ILE A 266 20.46 6.90 -23.32
N GLY A 267 20.40 7.92 -22.47
CA GLY A 267 19.19 8.73 -22.25
C GLY A 267 18.70 9.50 -23.47
N GLY A 268 19.61 9.88 -24.37
CA GLY A 268 19.25 10.53 -25.65
C GLY A 268 18.79 9.56 -26.75
N ASN A 269 18.85 8.25 -26.53
CA ASN A 269 18.44 7.23 -27.49
C ASN A 269 17.15 6.54 -27.00
N GLN A 270 16.01 6.91 -27.58
CA GLN A 270 14.71 6.39 -27.14
C GLN A 270 14.62 4.85 -27.17
N THR A 271 15.21 4.18 -28.16
CA THR A 271 15.21 2.72 -28.24
C THR A 271 15.95 2.08 -27.07
N VAL A 272 17.14 2.61 -26.76
CA VAL A 272 17.95 2.13 -25.63
C VAL A 272 17.25 2.45 -24.30
N LEU A 273 16.69 3.66 -24.17
CA LEU A 273 15.97 4.10 -22.98
C LEU A 273 14.76 3.20 -22.68
N ARG A 274 13.97 2.85 -23.72
CA ARG A 274 12.88 1.84 -23.56
C ARG A 274 13.42 0.53 -23.00
N SER A 275 14.49 0.02 -23.55
CA SER A 275 15.11 -1.22 -23.07
C SER A 275 15.65 -1.11 -21.64
N VAL A 276 16.16 0.05 -21.23
CA VAL A 276 16.56 0.27 -19.83
C VAL A 276 15.35 0.15 -18.91
N LEU A 277 14.24 0.82 -19.22
CA LEU A 277 13.03 0.83 -18.40
C LEU A 277 12.36 -0.56 -18.34
N ASP A 278 12.30 -1.27 -19.47
CA ASP A 278 11.52 -2.49 -19.58
C ASP A 278 12.32 -3.77 -19.29
N ARG A 279 13.65 -3.78 -19.47
CA ARG A 279 14.45 -5.00 -19.49
C ARG A 279 15.58 -5.05 -18.47
N MET A 280 15.88 -3.92 -17.79
CA MET A 280 16.98 -3.85 -16.84
C MET A 280 16.51 -3.60 -15.43
N THR A 281 17.27 -4.10 -14.47
CA THR A 281 17.09 -3.86 -13.04
C THR A 281 18.44 -3.83 -12.35
N ILE A 282 18.51 -3.21 -11.19
CA ILE A 282 19.66 -3.30 -10.27
C ILE A 282 19.43 -4.34 -9.16
N SER A 283 18.20 -4.84 -9.01
CA SER A 283 17.84 -5.81 -7.98
C SER A 283 18.23 -7.22 -8.40
N PRO A 284 18.81 -8.02 -7.50
CA PRO A 284 19.02 -9.45 -7.74
C PRO A 284 17.72 -10.28 -7.65
N ALA A 285 16.68 -9.72 -7.03
CA ALA A 285 15.39 -10.38 -6.85
C ALA A 285 14.39 -9.93 -7.91
N VAL A 286 13.57 -10.85 -8.39
CA VAL A 286 12.43 -10.54 -9.27
C VAL A 286 11.35 -9.77 -8.49
N ARG A 287 11.18 -10.06 -7.20
CA ARG A 287 10.28 -9.33 -6.31
C ARG A 287 11.00 -8.13 -5.72
N VAL A 288 10.49 -6.94 -6.02
CA VAL A 288 11.08 -5.64 -5.60
C VAL A 288 10.09 -4.91 -4.70
N GLN A 289 10.60 -4.28 -3.63
CA GLN A 289 9.81 -3.46 -2.73
C GLN A 289 9.95 -1.98 -3.03
N GLY A 290 8.85 -1.23 -2.87
CA GLY A 290 8.84 0.23 -2.93
C GLY A 290 8.68 0.82 -4.32
N LEU A 291 8.46 0.00 -5.36
CA LEU A 291 8.05 0.50 -6.67
C LEU A 291 6.54 0.79 -6.67
N ILE A 292 6.15 1.84 -7.37
CA ILE A 292 4.77 2.33 -7.46
C ILE A 292 4.19 1.94 -8.82
N ASN A 293 3.04 1.26 -8.78
CA ASN A 293 2.32 0.85 -9.98
C ASN A 293 1.58 2.05 -10.59
N ILE A 294 2.02 2.49 -11.78
CA ILE A 294 1.44 3.64 -12.50
C ILE A 294 0.01 3.39 -12.97
N ASN A 295 -0.43 2.14 -13.04
CA ASN A 295 -1.79 1.79 -13.46
C ASN A 295 -2.83 1.95 -12.34
N THR A 296 -2.40 1.91 -11.08
CA THR A 296 -3.30 1.93 -9.91
C THR A 296 -3.05 3.11 -8.97
N ALA A 297 -1.87 3.74 -9.02
CA ALA A 297 -1.53 4.89 -8.18
C ALA A 297 -2.37 6.12 -8.53
N THR A 298 -2.77 6.90 -7.53
CA THR A 298 -3.44 8.19 -7.73
C THR A 298 -2.44 9.27 -8.19
N ALA A 299 -2.92 10.32 -8.84
CA ALA A 299 -2.08 11.47 -9.19
C ALA A 299 -1.42 12.08 -7.95
N GLU A 300 -2.12 12.06 -6.82
CA GLU A 300 -1.62 12.53 -5.53
C GLU A 300 -0.38 11.74 -5.07
N VAL A 301 -0.40 10.41 -5.13
CA VAL A 301 0.76 9.56 -4.80
C VAL A 301 1.91 9.79 -5.77
N LEU A 302 1.61 9.89 -7.08
CA LEU A 302 2.62 10.12 -8.10
C LEU A 302 3.30 11.49 -7.93
N SER A 303 2.57 12.55 -7.57
CA SER A 303 3.12 13.90 -7.39
C SER A 303 4.07 14.03 -6.18
N VAL A 304 4.07 13.04 -5.27
CA VAL A 304 5.05 12.96 -4.16
C VAL A 304 6.44 12.57 -4.67
N LEU A 305 6.53 11.91 -5.84
CA LEU A 305 7.81 11.45 -6.37
C LEU A 305 8.64 12.62 -6.89
N PRO A 306 9.93 12.73 -6.52
CA PRO A 306 10.81 13.79 -7.02
C PRO A 306 10.87 13.78 -8.55
N GLY A 307 10.71 14.94 -9.18
CA GLY A 307 10.73 15.06 -10.64
C GLY A 307 9.40 14.76 -11.34
N LEU A 308 8.35 14.38 -10.60
CA LEU A 308 6.98 14.36 -11.11
C LEU A 308 6.24 15.61 -10.60
N THR A 309 5.94 16.52 -11.52
CA THR A 309 5.04 17.63 -11.20
C THR A 309 3.60 17.12 -11.14
N GLU A 310 2.73 17.90 -10.51
CA GLU A 310 1.30 17.59 -10.45
C GLU A 310 0.69 17.43 -11.86
N ASP A 311 1.12 18.28 -12.81
CA ASP A 311 0.68 18.18 -14.21
C ASP A 311 1.09 16.86 -14.86
N ILE A 312 2.34 16.40 -14.65
CA ILE A 312 2.80 15.10 -15.16
C ILE A 312 2.05 13.95 -14.48
N ALA A 313 1.80 14.04 -13.18
CA ALA A 313 1.07 13.02 -12.43
C ALA A 313 -0.39 12.90 -12.95
N ASN A 314 -1.07 14.03 -13.15
CA ASN A 314 -2.41 14.07 -13.74
C ASN A 314 -2.39 13.52 -15.18
N GLN A 315 -1.41 13.92 -16.00
CA GLN A 315 -1.30 13.43 -17.37
C GLN A 315 -1.08 11.91 -17.43
N ILE A 316 -0.29 11.33 -16.52
CA ILE A 316 -0.13 9.87 -16.41
C ILE A 316 -1.48 9.21 -16.14
N VAL A 317 -2.26 9.73 -15.19
CA VAL A 317 -3.56 9.16 -14.80
C VAL A 317 -4.59 9.30 -15.93
N ASP A 318 -4.69 10.48 -16.54
CA ASP A 318 -5.69 10.80 -17.58
C ASP A 318 -5.41 10.07 -18.90
N SER A 319 -4.13 9.80 -19.21
CA SER A 319 -3.73 9.09 -20.43
C SER A 319 -3.55 7.59 -20.26
N ARG A 320 -3.96 7.01 -19.11
CA ARG A 320 -3.95 5.55 -18.94
C ARG A 320 -4.81 4.89 -20.02
N PRO A 321 -4.25 3.92 -20.76
CA PRO A 321 -5.07 3.05 -21.61
C PRO A 321 -6.12 2.31 -20.77
N THR A 322 -7.24 1.92 -21.35
CA THR A 322 -8.27 1.10 -20.66
C THR A 322 -7.71 -0.16 -20.04
N ASP A 323 -6.76 -0.83 -20.73
CA ASP A 323 -6.07 -2.01 -20.20
C ASP A 323 -4.78 -1.65 -19.45
N GLY A 324 -4.57 -0.41 -19.04
CA GLY A 324 -3.36 0.11 -18.41
C GLY A 324 -2.13 0.15 -19.33
N TYR A 325 -1.08 0.80 -18.85
CA TYR A 325 0.25 0.74 -19.47
C TYR A 325 0.77 -0.70 -19.41
N LYS A 326 1.16 -1.24 -20.56
CA LYS A 326 1.68 -2.63 -20.65
C LYS A 326 3.14 -2.71 -20.25
N GLN A 327 3.90 -1.62 -20.47
CA GLN A 327 5.32 -1.53 -20.19
C GLN A 327 5.65 -0.17 -19.59
N LEU A 328 6.64 -0.13 -18.72
CA LEU A 328 7.05 1.14 -18.10
C LEU A 328 7.53 2.16 -19.14
N SER A 329 8.14 1.71 -20.24
CA SER A 329 8.60 2.61 -21.31
C SER A 329 7.50 3.38 -22.02
N GLU A 330 6.23 3.02 -21.86
CA GLU A 330 5.11 3.77 -22.43
C GLU A 330 4.96 5.15 -21.81
N VAL A 331 5.48 5.38 -20.60
CA VAL A 331 5.55 6.71 -19.97
C VAL A 331 6.35 7.73 -20.79
N LEU A 332 7.18 7.28 -21.73
CA LEU A 332 7.91 8.15 -22.68
C LEU A 332 6.96 8.92 -23.61
N THR A 333 5.72 8.49 -23.74
CA THR A 333 4.68 9.21 -24.48
C THR A 333 4.09 10.37 -23.66
N VAL A 334 4.18 10.29 -22.33
CA VAL A 334 3.68 11.32 -21.42
C VAL A 334 4.69 12.47 -21.31
N SER A 335 5.93 12.16 -21.02
CA SER A 335 6.98 13.18 -20.90
C SER A 335 8.35 12.63 -21.29
N GLY A 336 9.13 13.48 -21.97
CA GLY A 336 10.56 13.24 -22.25
C GLY A 336 11.50 13.94 -21.27
N ASP A 337 10.98 14.52 -20.18
CA ASP A 337 11.79 15.20 -19.17
C ASP A 337 12.72 14.20 -18.46
N MET A 338 14.02 14.52 -18.41
CA MET A 338 15.02 13.64 -17.81
C MET A 338 14.83 13.46 -16.29
N ALA A 339 14.33 14.47 -15.58
CA ALA A 339 14.04 14.35 -14.15
C ALA A 339 12.91 13.34 -13.92
N PHE A 340 11.84 13.42 -14.72
CA PHE A 340 10.77 12.44 -14.73
C PHE A 340 11.26 11.03 -15.07
N LEU A 341 12.05 10.88 -16.15
CA LEU A 341 12.53 9.58 -16.62
C LEU A 341 13.47 8.90 -15.63
N THR A 342 14.33 9.66 -14.94
CA THR A 342 15.19 9.11 -13.88
C THR A 342 14.37 8.61 -12.70
N THR A 343 13.35 9.36 -12.30
CA THR A 343 12.44 8.93 -11.24
C THR A 343 11.61 7.71 -11.67
N ALA A 344 11.10 7.70 -12.91
CA ALA A 344 10.36 6.56 -13.44
C ALA A 344 11.19 5.26 -13.40
N ALA A 345 12.46 5.33 -13.79
CA ALA A 345 13.34 4.17 -13.75
C ALA A 345 13.60 3.62 -12.35
N ASP A 346 13.64 4.49 -11.35
CA ASP A 346 14.00 4.12 -9.98
C ASP A 346 12.78 3.72 -9.13
N THR A 347 11.57 4.22 -9.48
CA THR A 347 10.42 4.17 -8.56
C THR A 347 9.13 3.63 -9.17
N LEU A 348 9.00 3.56 -10.49
CA LEU A 348 7.76 3.15 -11.14
C LEU A 348 7.79 1.72 -11.68
N THR A 349 6.60 1.12 -11.76
CA THR A 349 6.34 -0.20 -12.34
C THR A 349 4.93 -0.24 -12.94
N VAL A 350 4.61 -1.33 -13.64
CA VAL A 350 3.28 -1.64 -14.17
C VAL A 350 2.67 -2.89 -13.52
N THR A 351 3.41 -3.56 -12.63
CA THR A 351 3.00 -4.81 -11.99
C THR A 351 2.81 -4.63 -10.49
N SER A 352 2.05 -5.53 -9.87
CA SER A 352 1.86 -5.57 -8.42
C SER A 352 1.84 -7.00 -7.90
N GLN A 353 2.42 -7.20 -6.71
CA GLN A 353 2.46 -8.50 -6.01
C GLN A 353 2.00 -8.38 -4.55
N SER A 354 1.33 -7.28 -4.18
CA SER A 354 0.82 -7.07 -2.84
C SER A 354 -0.47 -6.28 -2.88
N PHE A 355 -1.46 -6.77 -2.14
CA PHE A 355 -2.81 -6.22 -2.14
C PHE A 355 -3.31 -6.09 -0.71
N ARG A 356 -4.19 -5.12 -0.51
CA ARG A 356 -4.93 -4.89 0.72
C ARG A 356 -6.39 -5.26 0.48
N VAL A 357 -6.89 -6.21 1.24
CA VAL A 357 -8.28 -6.67 1.18
C VAL A 357 -9.02 -6.08 2.36
N ARG A 358 -9.96 -5.20 2.10
CA ARG A 358 -10.86 -4.57 3.06
C ARG A 358 -12.17 -5.34 3.06
N VAL A 359 -12.63 -5.79 4.21
CA VAL A 359 -13.88 -6.59 4.31
C VAL A 359 -14.68 -6.13 5.50
N VAL A 360 -16.00 -6.03 5.31
CA VAL A 360 -16.98 -5.82 6.38
C VAL A 360 -17.95 -6.99 6.38
N GLY A 361 -17.89 -7.82 7.41
CA GLY A 361 -18.85 -8.89 7.64
C GLY A 361 -20.00 -8.41 8.51
N LYS A 362 -21.21 -8.90 8.25
CA LYS A 362 -22.46 -8.53 8.94
C LYS A 362 -23.23 -9.77 9.36
N ALA A 363 -23.67 -9.78 10.62
CA ALA A 363 -24.56 -10.79 11.17
C ALA A 363 -25.57 -10.13 12.13
N GLY A 364 -26.84 -10.22 11.81
CA GLY A 364 -27.88 -9.50 12.53
C GLY A 364 -27.65 -7.99 12.52
N ARG A 365 -27.41 -7.40 13.69
CA ARG A 365 -27.11 -5.97 13.85
C ARG A 365 -25.63 -5.65 13.99
N THR A 366 -24.79 -6.68 14.03
CA THR A 366 -23.36 -6.55 14.31
C THR A 366 -22.57 -6.58 13.02
N THR A 367 -21.61 -5.66 12.88
CA THR A 367 -20.63 -5.63 11.81
C THR A 367 -19.23 -5.81 12.38
N VAL A 368 -18.34 -6.46 11.60
CA VAL A 368 -16.92 -6.61 11.91
C VAL A 368 -16.14 -6.22 10.67
N SER A 369 -15.19 -5.30 10.81
CA SER A 369 -14.32 -4.85 9.75
C SER A 369 -12.94 -5.47 9.90
N LEU A 370 -12.45 -6.13 8.84
CA LEU A 370 -11.12 -6.70 8.73
C LEU A 370 -10.37 -6.06 7.57
N GLU A 371 -9.08 -5.86 7.75
CA GLU A 371 -8.15 -5.51 6.68
C GLU A 371 -7.07 -6.57 6.62
N ALA A 372 -6.92 -7.24 5.48
CA ALA A 372 -5.90 -8.26 5.26
C ALA A 372 -4.87 -7.77 4.25
N ILE A 373 -3.59 -8.00 4.53
CA ILE A 373 -2.52 -7.81 3.56
C ILE A 373 -2.22 -9.14 2.91
N VAL A 374 -2.36 -9.18 1.60
CA VAL A 374 -2.15 -10.36 0.76
C VAL A 374 -0.92 -10.12 -0.11
N THR A 375 -0.03 -11.09 -0.18
CA THR A 375 1.09 -11.06 -1.11
C THR A 375 1.04 -12.25 -2.05
N LEU A 376 1.45 -12.02 -3.30
CA LEU A 376 1.58 -13.07 -4.29
C LEU A 376 3.00 -13.65 -4.19
N THR A 377 3.10 -14.88 -3.72
CA THR A 377 4.40 -15.56 -3.55
C THR A 377 4.31 -16.94 -4.18
N ASN A 378 5.23 -17.25 -5.10
CA ASN A 378 5.23 -18.52 -5.84
C ASN A 378 3.88 -18.82 -6.51
N SER A 379 3.28 -17.83 -7.16
CA SER A 379 1.96 -17.91 -7.80
C SER A 379 0.80 -18.29 -6.86
N ILE A 380 0.94 -17.98 -5.57
CA ILE A 380 -0.10 -18.23 -4.56
C ILE A 380 -0.40 -16.95 -3.79
N PRO A 381 -1.65 -16.46 -3.78
CA PRO A 381 -2.08 -15.39 -2.88
C PRO A 381 -2.01 -15.86 -1.43
N THR A 382 -1.21 -15.19 -0.62
CA THR A 382 -0.98 -15.56 0.77
C THR A 382 -1.27 -14.37 1.68
N VAL A 383 -2.11 -14.57 2.68
CA VAL A 383 -2.37 -13.57 3.73
C VAL A 383 -1.18 -13.52 4.68
N ILE A 384 -0.52 -12.38 4.76
CA ILE A 384 0.63 -12.18 5.66
C ILE A 384 0.25 -11.45 6.95
N ARG A 385 -0.87 -10.72 6.95
CA ARG A 385 -1.37 -9.98 8.12
C ARG A 385 -2.86 -9.78 8.01
N VAL A 386 -3.56 -9.88 9.14
CA VAL A 386 -4.98 -9.49 9.27
C VAL A 386 -5.09 -8.55 10.47
N GLU A 387 -5.69 -7.42 10.26
CA GLU A 387 -5.96 -6.42 11.28
C GLU A 387 -7.48 -6.25 11.43
N GLN A 388 -7.97 -6.25 12.65
CA GLN A 388 -9.35 -5.92 12.94
C GLN A 388 -9.42 -4.45 13.34
N SER A 389 -10.22 -3.67 12.63
CA SER A 389 -10.44 -2.29 12.99
C SER A 389 -11.34 -2.17 14.22
N ASN A 390 -10.94 -1.28 15.12
CA ASN A 390 -11.75 -0.88 16.29
C ASN A 390 -12.65 0.34 16.02
N PHE A 391 -12.59 0.92 14.81
CA PHE A 391 -13.46 2.03 14.43
C PHE A 391 -14.85 1.53 14.05
N SER A 392 -15.89 2.22 14.52
CA SER A 392 -17.28 1.79 14.37
C SER A 392 -17.83 1.93 12.95
N ASN A 393 -17.24 2.76 12.10
CA ASN A 393 -17.76 3.05 10.75
C ASN A 393 -16.67 2.99 9.69
N MET A 394 -16.10 1.80 9.49
CA MET A 394 -15.06 1.60 8.50
C MET A 394 -15.52 1.78 7.03
N PRO A 395 -16.73 1.39 6.62
CA PRO A 395 -17.22 1.66 5.27
C PRO A 395 -17.16 3.14 4.89
N GLU A 396 -17.62 4.03 5.77
CA GLU A 396 -17.56 5.47 5.54
C GLU A 396 -16.11 5.98 5.45
N ARG A 397 -15.24 5.48 6.35
CA ARG A 397 -13.82 5.82 6.34
C ARG A 397 -13.10 5.33 5.07
N TRP A 398 -13.51 4.19 4.52
CA TRP A 398 -13.02 3.69 3.25
C TRP A 398 -13.71 4.33 2.04
N THR A 399 -14.57 5.31 2.28
CA THR A 399 -15.37 6.01 1.24
C THR A 399 -16.23 5.07 0.40
N TRP A 400 -16.71 3.96 1.01
CA TRP A 400 -17.57 3.02 0.33
C TRP A 400 -18.97 3.62 0.11
N ALA A 401 -19.55 3.35 -1.06
CA ALA A 401 -20.93 3.68 -1.34
C ALA A 401 -21.89 2.94 -0.38
N GLU A 402 -23.14 3.40 -0.30
CA GLU A 402 -24.19 2.64 0.38
C GLU A 402 -24.33 1.23 -0.21
N GLU A 403 -24.77 0.29 0.65
CA GLU A 403 -24.93 -1.11 0.27
C GLU A 403 -25.95 -1.23 -0.88
N SER A 404 -25.51 -1.75 -2.03
CA SER A 404 -26.36 -2.09 -3.17
C SER A 404 -26.89 -3.52 -3.03
N ASN A 405 -27.62 -4.01 -4.02
CA ASN A 405 -28.27 -5.34 -4.01
C ASN A 405 -27.32 -6.45 -3.55
N ALA A 406 -27.85 -7.37 -2.70
CA ALA A 406 -27.10 -8.53 -2.24
C ALA A 406 -27.02 -9.62 -3.31
N THR A 407 -25.79 -10.11 -3.58
CA THR A 407 -25.53 -11.24 -4.49
C THR A 407 -25.37 -12.52 -3.67
N THR A 408 -26.12 -13.56 -3.98
CA THR A 408 -26.03 -14.87 -3.29
C THR A 408 -24.93 -15.71 -3.93
N LEU A 409 -23.90 -16.11 -3.16
CA LEU A 409 -22.74 -16.87 -3.66
C LEU A 409 -23.04 -18.37 -3.92
N LEU A 410 -24.23 -18.89 -3.54
CA LEU A 410 -24.57 -20.31 -3.54
C LEU A 410 -25.64 -20.70 -4.58
N GLU A 411 -25.88 -19.92 -5.63
CA GLU A 411 -26.87 -20.26 -6.67
C GLU A 411 -26.24 -20.90 -7.92
N ASN A 412 -25.23 -21.75 -7.77
CA ASN A 412 -24.76 -22.59 -8.89
C ASN A 412 -24.29 -23.97 -8.37
N GLU A 413 -25.26 -24.85 -8.03
CA GLU A 413 -25.14 -26.30 -8.15
C GLU A 413 -26.28 -26.86 -9.01
#